data_28013c310a01a1a2595a06ce44cab9d7
#
_entry.id   28013c310a01a1a2595a06ce44cab9d7
#
_cell.length_a   1.000
_cell.length_b   1.000
_cell.length_c   1.000
_cell.angle_alpha   90.00
_cell.angle_beta   90.00
_cell.angle_gamma   90.00
#
_symmetry.space_group_name_H-M   'P 1'
#
loop_
_entity.id
_entity.type
_entity.pdbx_description
1 polymer ?
#
loop_
_entity_poly.entity_id
_entity_poly.type
_entity_poly.pdbx_seq_one_letter_code
_entity_poly.pdbx_strand_id
1 'polypeptide(L)'
;IVAIKRGEETIIPGGLDKLELQDLAYFMTKKEYIPYIREIVGKEDYEDVHNVMIMGGDKAAVRTAHTMPEYMNLKIIERDEERCHKLNELIDKKNVMIIHGDGRDMSLLREENISNTQAFVALTGNAETNILACLAAKRRGVRKTIAQVENLDYISMAESLDIGTIINKKIIAAGHIYQMLLDNEMM
;
A
#
# COMPACT_ATOMS: atom_id res chain seq x y z
N ILE A 1 -1.06 19.78 12.26
CA ILE A 1 -0.98 18.39 12.75
C ILE A 1 -2.19 18.14 13.62
N VAL A 2 -2.91 17.07 13.39
CA VAL A 2 -4.12 16.72 14.16
C VAL A 2 -3.88 15.59 15.17
N ALA A 3 -2.88 14.75 14.91
CA ALA A 3 -2.44 13.70 15.83
C ALA A 3 -0.97 13.37 15.58
N ILE A 4 -0.32 12.85 16.62
CA ILE A 4 1.04 12.30 16.56
C ILE A 4 0.96 10.89 17.17
N LYS A 5 1.42 9.88 16.42
CA LYS A 5 1.61 8.54 16.96
C LYS A 5 3.08 8.38 17.34
N ARG A 6 3.35 8.14 18.62
CA ARG A 6 4.68 7.92 19.20
C ARG A 6 4.70 6.56 19.85
N GLY A 7 5.31 5.59 19.18
CA GLY A 7 5.22 4.17 19.56
C GLY A 7 3.76 3.70 19.57
N GLU A 8 3.27 3.23 20.72
CA GLU A 8 1.89 2.78 20.89
C GLU A 8 0.93 3.91 21.34
N GLU A 9 1.45 5.09 21.66
CA GLU A 9 0.66 6.21 22.14
C GLU A 9 0.20 7.12 21.01
N THR A 10 -1.06 7.59 21.10
CA THR A 10 -1.59 8.62 20.19
C THR A 10 -1.78 9.92 20.96
N ILE A 11 -1.04 10.94 20.56
CA ILE A 11 -1.04 12.27 21.19
C ILE A 11 -1.84 13.21 20.30
N ILE A 12 -2.77 13.96 20.91
CA ILE A 12 -3.41 15.11 20.25
C ILE A 12 -2.57 16.33 20.58
N PRO A 13 -1.81 16.89 19.60
CA PRO A 13 -0.79 17.88 19.90
C PRO A 13 -1.39 19.22 20.29
N GLY A 14 -0.86 19.79 21.36
CA GLY A 14 -1.06 21.19 21.75
C GLY A 14 0.06 22.09 21.25
N GLY A 15 -0.02 23.41 21.56
CA GLY A 15 0.91 24.41 21.08
C GLY A 15 2.35 24.28 21.60
N LEU A 16 2.58 23.48 22.64
CA LEU A 16 3.90 23.25 23.24
C LEU A 16 4.53 21.91 22.89
N ASP A 17 3.76 21.02 22.22
CA ASP A 17 4.25 19.71 21.85
C ASP A 17 5.24 19.81 20.69
N LYS A 18 6.24 18.92 20.72
CA LYS A 18 7.28 18.83 19.72
C LYS A 18 7.25 17.46 19.07
N LEU A 19 7.55 17.43 17.77
CA LEU A 19 7.82 16.19 17.08
C LEU A 19 9.17 15.62 17.52
N GLU A 20 9.20 14.32 17.72
CA GLU A 20 10.40 13.54 18.01
C GLU A 20 10.75 12.62 16.84
N LEU A 21 11.97 12.11 16.87
CA LEU A 21 12.41 11.17 15.85
C LEU A 21 11.54 9.90 15.90
N GLN A 22 11.11 9.41 14.73
CA GLN A 22 10.19 8.27 14.56
C GLN A 22 8.72 8.54 14.88
N ASP A 23 8.33 9.75 15.23
CA ASP A 23 6.91 10.10 15.32
C ASP A 23 6.24 10.00 13.96
N LEU A 24 5.00 9.48 13.94
CA LEU A 24 4.13 9.55 12.79
C LEU A 24 3.13 10.71 12.97
N ALA A 25 3.33 11.78 12.22
CA ALA A 25 2.47 12.97 12.29
C ALA A 25 1.33 12.90 11.26
N TYR A 26 0.11 13.10 11.74
CA TYR A 26 -1.10 13.16 10.91
C TYR A 26 -1.46 14.61 10.62
N PHE A 27 -1.62 14.93 9.32
CA PHE A 27 -2.02 16.25 8.86
C PHE A 27 -3.45 16.22 8.33
N MET A 28 -4.25 17.21 8.71
CA MET A 28 -5.52 17.48 8.07
C MET A 28 -5.44 18.82 7.37
N THR A 29 -5.73 18.85 6.06
CA THR A 29 -5.65 20.04 5.25
C THR A 29 -6.61 19.94 4.06
N LYS A 30 -6.92 21.07 3.41
CA LYS A 30 -7.61 21.05 2.13
C LYS A 30 -6.70 20.47 1.04
N LYS A 31 -7.32 19.82 0.06
CA LYS A 31 -6.59 19.14 -1.04
C LYS A 31 -5.62 20.07 -1.77
N GLU A 32 -5.98 21.34 -1.93
CA GLU A 32 -5.16 22.37 -2.57
C GLU A 32 -3.84 22.69 -1.85
N TYR A 33 -3.77 22.44 -0.53
CA TYR A 33 -2.57 22.69 0.29
C TYR A 33 -1.68 21.45 0.48
N ILE A 34 -2.05 20.30 -0.05
CA ILE A 34 -1.23 19.08 0.06
C ILE A 34 0.18 19.27 -0.51
N PRO A 35 0.38 19.90 -1.69
CA PRO A 35 1.74 20.14 -2.21
C PRO A 35 2.59 20.97 -1.25
N TYR A 36 2.00 22.00 -0.65
CA TYR A 36 2.68 22.88 0.31
C TYR A 36 3.09 22.13 1.60
N ILE A 37 2.22 21.25 2.10
CA ILE A 37 2.59 20.38 3.25
C ILE A 37 3.73 19.43 2.88
N ARG A 38 3.73 18.87 1.66
CA ARG A 38 4.83 18.02 1.17
C ARG A 38 6.17 18.75 1.15
N GLU A 39 6.18 20.01 0.71
CA GLU A 39 7.34 20.89 0.73
C GLU A 39 7.88 21.06 2.15
N ILE A 40 7.02 21.46 3.10
CA ILE A 40 7.39 21.68 4.49
C ILE A 40 7.99 20.42 5.15
N VAL A 41 7.48 19.23 4.83
CA VAL A 41 7.96 17.96 5.40
C VAL A 41 9.10 17.33 4.59
N GLY A 42 9.65 18.03 3.59
CA GLY A 42 10.78 17.56 2.77
C GLY A 42 10.41 16.36 1.87
N LYS A 43 9.16 16.29 1.43
CA LYS A 43 8.65 15.23 0.52
C LYS A 43 8.29 15.75 -0.87
N GLU A 44 9.02 16.77 -1.34
CA GLU A 44 8.79 17.40 -2.63
C GLU A 44 9.03 16.46 -3.82
N ASP A 45 10.04 15.60 -3.70
CA ASP A 45 10.49 14.68 -4.78
C ASP A 45 9.72 13.37 -4.83
N TYR A 46 8.45 13.34 -4.45
CA TYR A 46 7.63 12.15 -4.65
C TYR A 46 7.22 12.07 -6.12
N GLU A 47 7.99 11.31 -6.91
CA GLU A 47 7.59 10.93 -8.27
C GLU A 47 6.17 10.35 -8.26
N ASP A 48 5.38 10.76 -9.24
CA ASP A 48 4.07 10.15 -9.46
C ASP A 48 4.21 8.65 -9.74
N VAL A 49 3.27 7.87 -9.23
CA VAL A 49 3.28 6.43 -9.43
C VAL A 49 2.83 6.12 -10.85
N HIS A 50 3.74 5.62 -11.67
CA HIS A 50 3.47 5.17 -13.03
C HIS A 50 3.57 3.66 -13.18
N ASN A 51 4.48 3.02 -12.45
CA ASN A 51 4.69 1.58 -12.52
C ASN A 51 4.35 0.95 -11.16
N VAL A 52 3.42 0.03 -11.20
CA VAL A 52 2.93 -0.70 -10.01
C VAL A 52 3.13 -2.20 -10.22
N MET A 53 3.56 -2.88 -9.18
CA MET A 53 3.68 -4.33 -9.18
C MET A 53 2.84 -4.89 -8.03
N ILE A 54 1.97 -5.85 -8.31
CA ILE A 54 1.14 -6.54 -7.33
C ILE A 54 1.58 -8.00 -7.25
N MET A 55 1.90 -8.48 -6.07
CA MET A 55 2.12 -9.89 -5.78
C MET A 55 0.83 -10.53 -5.23
N GLY A 56 0.28 -11.47 -5.99
CA GLY A 56 -0.98 -12.17 -5.70
C GLY A 56 -2.15 -11.65 -6.52
N GLY A 57 -2.81 -12.57 -7.24
CA GLY A 57 -3.93 -12.29 -8.14
C GLY A 57 -5.30 -12.53 -7.51
N ASP A 58 -5.53 -12.07 -6.28
CA ASP A 58 -6.82 -12.20 -5.60
C ASP A 58 -7.88 -11.19 -6.13
N LYS A 59 -9.09 -11.25 -5.55
CA LYS A 59 -10.17 -10.33 -5.92
C LYS A 59 -9.81 -8.85 -5.70
N ALA A 60 -8.93 -8.56 -4.74
CA ALA A 60 -8.47 -7.19 -4.49
C ALA A 60 -7.55 -6.72 -5.62
N ALA A 61 -6.65 -7.59 -6.11
CA ALA A 61 -5.80 -7.28 -7.26
C ALA A 61 -6.63 -6.99 -8.53
N VAL A 62 -7.64 -7.83 -8.82
CA VAL A 62 -8.58 -7.62 -9.94
C VAL A 62 -9.30 -6.27 -9.81
N ARG A 63 -9.84 -5.99 -8.62
CA ARG A 63 -10.56 -4.73 -8.38
C ARG A 63 -9.64 -3.53 -8.52
N THR A 64 -8.41 -3.63 -8.01
CA THR A 64 -7.40 -2.58 -8.17
C THR A 64 -7.08 -2.35 -9.65
N ALA A 65 -6.87 -3.40 -10.44
CA ALA A 65 -6.62 -3.30 -11.86
C ALA A 65 -7.74 -2.57 -12.61
N HIS A 66 -9.01 -2.84 -12.27
CA HIS A 66 -10.14 -2.14 -12.89
C HIS A 66 -10.24 -0.66 -12.51
N THR A 67 -9.85 -0.29 -11.29
CA THR A 67 -9.95 1.09 -10.80
C THR A 67 -8.73 1.94 -11.13
N MET A 68 -7.61 1.32 -11.49
CA MET A 68 -6.39 2.05 -11.85
C MET A 68 -6.56 2.85 -13.16
N PRO A 69 -6.07 4.10 -13.20
CA PRO A 69 -6.09 4.91 -14.41
C PRO A 69 -5.15 4.33 -15.48
N GLU A 70 -5.45 4.62 -16.75
CA GLU A 70 -4.73 4.07 -17.90
C GLU A 70 -3.26 4.52 -18.01
N TYR A 71 -2.89 5.64 -17.40
CA TYR A 71 -1.50 6.12 -17.39
C TYR A 71 -0.60 5.35 -16.42
N MET A 72 -1.15 4.49 -15.55
CA MET A 72 -0.39 3.62 -14.67
C MET A 72 -0.25 2.23 -15.28
N ASN A 73 0.98 1.73 -15.37
CA ASN A 73 1.28 0.36 -15.76
C ASN A 73 1.21 -0.55 -14.55
N LEU A 74 0.52 -1.66 -14.68
CA LEU A 74 0.36 -2.65 -13.64
C LEU A 74 0.90 -4.01 -14.06
N LYS A 75 1.76 -4.59 -13.24
CA LYS A 75 2.16 -5.99 -13.34
C LYS A 75 1.58 -6.77 -12.17
N ILE A 76 0.85 -7.85 -12.45
CA ILE A 76 0.33 -8.76 -11.42
C ILE A 76 1.11 -10.06 -11.53
N ILE A 77 1.83 -10.42 -10.46
CA ILE A 77 2.59 -11.66 -10.37
C ILE A 77 1.77 -12.68 -9.59
N GLU A 78 1.40 -13.77 -10.23
CA GLU A 78 0.60 -14.84 -9.66
C GLU A 78 1.32 -16.17 -9.87
N ARG A 79 1.35 -16.98 -8.81
CA ARG A 79 2.06 -18.26 -8.81
C ARG A 79 1.25 -19.40 -9.43
N ASP A 80 -0.07 -19.32 -9.39
CA ASP A 80 -0.98 -20.32 -9.91
C ASP A 80 -1.27 -20.04 -11.39
N GLU A 81 -0.91 -20.97 -12.26
CA GLU A 81 -1.07 -20.84 -13.71
C GLU A 81 -2.54 -20.73 -14.15
N GLU A 82 -3.42 -21.55 -13.57
CA GLU A 82 -4.86 -21.49 -13.89
C GLU A 82 -5.44 -20.13 -13.48
N ARG A 83 -4.96 -19.59 -12.37
CA ARG A 83 -5.36 -18.26 -11.92
C ARG A 83 -4.83 -17.16 -12.84
N CYS A 84 -3.62 -17.30 -13.39
CA CYS A 84 -3.11 -16.37 -14.40
C CYS A 84 -4.01 -16.35 -15.64
N HIS A 85 -4.46 -17.50 -16.13
CA HIS A 85 -5.42 -17.57 -17.23
C HIS A 85 -6.72 -16.85 -16.91
N LYS A 86 -7.31 -17.11 -15.73
CA LYS A 86 -8.53 -16.42 -15.28
C LYS A 86 -8.35 -14.92 -15.14
N LEU A 87 -7.17 -14.46 -14.67
CA LEU A 87 -6.88 -13.03 -14.56
C LEU A 87 -6.83 -12.36 -15.94
N ASN A 88 -6.24 -13.01 -16.95
CA ASN A 88 -6.21 -12.51 -18.33
C ASN A 88 -7.63 -12.42 -18.94
N GLU A 89 -8.54 -13.32 -18.56
CA GLU A 89 -9.94 -13.23 -18.99
C GLU A 89 -10.72 -12.13 -18.28
N LEU A 90 -10.42 -11.88 -16.99
CA LEU A 90 -11.11 -10.91 -16.16
C LEU A 90 -10.62 -9.47 -16.36
N ILE A 91 -9.36 -9.29 -16.78
CA ILE A 91 -8.72 -7.99 -16.87
C ILE A 91 -8.37 -7.72 -18.33
N ASP A 92 -9.27 -7.04 -19.05
CA ASP A 92 -9.04 -6.57 -20.42
C ASP A 92 -8.58 -5.11 -20.39
N LYS A 93 -7.31 -4.90 -20.03
CA LYS A 93 -6.68 -3.58 -20.01
C LYS A 93 -5.25 -3.64 -20.59
N LYS A 94 -4.95 -2.77 -21.53
CA LYS A 94 -3.66 -2.72 -22.21
C LYS A 94 -2.47 -2.37 -21.32
N ASN A 95 -2.74 -1.67 -20.21
CA ASN A 95 -1.75 -1.25 -19.22
C ASN A 95 -1.58 -2.26 -18.07
N VAL A 96 -2.18 -3.44 -18.17
CA VAL A 96 -2.06 -4.52 -17.17
C VAL A 96 -1.41 -5.74 -17.79
N MET A 97 -0.39 -6.26 -17.14
CA MET A 97 0.32 -7.48 -17.53
C MET A 97 0.21 -8.51 -16.39
N ILE A 98 -0.18 -9.74 -16.74
CA ILE A 98 -0.19 -10.86 -15.82
C ILE A 98 1.08 -11.68 -16.03
N ILE A 99 1.81 -11.93 -14.95
CA ILE A 99 3.08 -12.66 -14.94
C ILE A 99 2.90 -13.92 -14.10
N HIS A 100 3.10 -15.08 -14.71
CA HIS A 100 3.15 -16.34 -13.99
C HIS A 100 4.50 -16.48 -13.29
N GLY A 101 4.49 -16.59 -11.96
CA GLY A 101 5.70 -16.78 -11.18
C GLY A 101 5.54 -16.52 -9.69
N ASP A 102 6.60 -16.78 -8.95
CA ASP A 102 6.64 -16.50 -7.52
C ASP A 102 7.12 -15.07 -7.26
N GLY A 103 6.24 -14.22 -6.73
CA GLY A 103 6.59 -12.84 -6.39
C GLY A 103 7.63 -12.66 -5.27
N ARG A 104 8.14 -13.76 -4.71
CA ARG A 104 9.30 -13.78 -3.79
C ARG A 104 10.61 -14.04 -4.53
N ASP A 105 10.54 -14.49 -5.78
CA ASP A 105 11.75 -14.74 -6.59
C ASP A 105 12.36 -13.40 -7.02
N MET A 106 13.52 -13.12 -6.43
CA MET A 106 14.24 -11.89 -6.72
C MET A 106 14.84 -11.85 -8.13
N SER A 107 14.98 -12.98 -8.81
CA SER A 107 15.41 -13.03 -10.21
C SER A 107 14.28 -12.57 -11.10
N LEU A 108 13.08 -13.12 -10.90
CA LEU A 108 11.88 -12.71 -11.60
C LEU A 108 11.59 -11.21 -11.38
N LEU A 109 11.65 -10.73 -10.14
CA LEU A 109 11.40 -9.32 -9.84
C LEU A 109 12.41 -8.38 -10.54
N ARG A 110 13.68 -8.82 -10.70
CA ARG A 110 14.68 -8.06 -11.46
C ARG A 110 14.41 -8.07 -12.96
N GLU A 111 14.07 -9.22 -13.53
CA GLU A 111 13.69 -9.36 -14.94
C GLU A 111 12.48 -8.47 -15.25
N GLU A 112 11.53 -8.40 -14.32
CA GLU A 112 10.35 -7.56 -14.43
C GLU A 112 10.58 -6.10 -14.03
N ASN A 113 11.85 -5.72 -13.81
CA ASN A 113 12.28 -4.34 -13.58
C ASN A 113 11.72 -3.71 -12.29
N ILE A 114 11.82 -4.42 -11.16
CA ILE A 114 11.40 -3.92 -9.85
C ILE A 114 12.09 -2.60 -9.49
N SER A 115 13.32 -2.37 -9.94
CA SER A 115 14.07 -1.14 -9.65
C SER A 115 13.45 0.12 -10.26
N ASN A 116 12.59 -0.03 -11.28
CA ASN A 116 11.87 1.06 -11.92
C ASN A 116 10.38 1.08 -11.54
N THR A 117 10.02 0.37 -10.47
CA THR A 117 8.67 0.29 -9.92
C THR A 117 8.53 1.26 -8.76
N GLN A 118 7.56 2.18 -8.81
CA GLN A 118 7.33 3.15 -7.75
C GLN A 118 6.48 2.57 -6.60
N ALA A 119 5.61 1.60 -6.89
CA ALA A 119 4.76 0.97 -5.89
C ALA A 119 4.75 -0.55 -6.00
N PHE A 120 4.94 -1.24 -4.87
CA PHE A 120 4.83 -2.69 -4.74
C PHE A 120 3.74 -3.05 -3.73
N VAL A 121 2.81 -3.90 -4.12
CA VAL A 121 1.65 -4.29 -3.30
C VAL A 121 1.62 -5.79 -3.13
N ALA A 122 1.67 -6.27 -1.90
CA ALA A 122 1.62 -7.70 -1.58
C ALA A 122 0.23 -8.08 -1.03
N LEU A 123 -0.52 -8.85 -1.82
CA LEU A 123 -1.93 -9.23 -1.57
C LEU A 123 -2.12 -10.74 -1.46
N THR A 124 -1.09 -11.51 -1.13
CA THR A 124 -1.27 -12.95 -0.94
C THR A 124 -2.05 -13.26 0.35
N GLY A 125 -2.52 -14.49 0.49
CA GLY A 125 -3.22 -14.93 1.70
C GLY A 125 -2.30 -15.12 2.94
N ASN A 126 -0.98 -14.91 2.80
CA ASN A 126 -0.02 -15.12 3.88
C ASN A 126 0.64 -13.79 4.28
N ALA A 127 0.39 -13.37 5.52
CA ALA A 127 0.84 -12.09 6.05
C ALA A 127 2.38 -11.99 6.10
N GLU A 128 3.06 -13.02 6.56
CA GLU A 128 4.51 -13.07 6.68
C GLU A 128 5.18 -12.94 5.30
N THR A 129 4.64 -13.64 4.32
CA THR A 129 5.09 -13.53 2.93
C THR A 129 4.92 -12.11 2.40
N ASN A 130 3.80 -11.46 2.68
CA ASN A 130 3.53 -10.09 2.25
C ASN A 130 4.48 -9.09 2.91
N ILE A 131 4.74 -9.24 4.21
CA ILE A 131 5.69 -8.41 4.97
C ILE A 131 7.11 -8.53 4.38
N LEU A 132 7.58 -9.77 4.22
CA LEU A 132 8.93 -10.02 3.70
C LEU A 132 9.10 -9.55 2.25
N ALA A 133 8.08 -9.73 1.41
CA ALA A 133 8.12 -9.25 0.02
C ALA A 133 8.18 -7.72 -0.04
N CYS A 134 7.40 -7.01 0.77
CA CYS A 134 7.46 -5.55 0.85
C CYS A 134 8.81 -5.05 1.37
N LEU A 135 9.39 -5.71 2.37
CA LEU A 135 10.73 -5.39 2.87
C LEU A 135 11.81 -5.59 1.78
N ALA A 136 11.72 -6.69 1.03
CA ALA A 136 12.62 -6.96 -0.08
C ALA A 136 12.47 -5.94 -1.22
N ALA A 137 11.24 -5.56 -1.57
CA ALA A 137 10.97 -4.52 -2.57
C ALA A 137 11.54 -3.16 -2.15
N LYS A 138 11.35 -2.78 -0.89
CA LYS A 138 11.93 -1.54 -0.31
C LYS A 138 13.45 -1.51 -0.42
N ARG A 139 14.12 -2.63 -0.10
CA ARG A 139 15.58 -2.75 -0.24
C ARG A 139 16.06 -2.65 -1.70
N ARG A 140 15.18 -2.79 -2.66
CA ARG A 140 15.44 -2.60 -4.11
C ARG A 140 15.10 -1.21 -4.62
N GLY A 141 14.74 -0.28 -3.72
CA GLY A 141 14.47 1.11 -4.05
C GLY A 141 13.00 1.43 -4.33
N VAL A 142 12.09 0.44 -4.17
CA VAL A 142 10.65 0.73 -4.28
C VAL A 142 10.24 1.64 -3.12
N ARG A 143 9.71 2.80 -3.47
CA ARG A 143 9.40 3.84 -2.47
C ARG A 143 8.09 3.60 -1.73
N LYS A 144 7.07 3.08 -2.41
CA LYS A 144 5.75 2.80 -1.83
C LYS A 144 5.53 1.30 -1.76
N THR A 145 5.39 0.78 -0.57
CA THR A 145 5.07 -0.64 -0.36
C THR A 145 3.79 -0.77 0.45
N ILE A 146 2.95 -1.72 0.07
CA ILE A 146 1.66 -1.97 0.69
C ILE A 146 1.54 -3.46 0.94
N ALA A 147 1.38 -3.86 2.20
CA ALA A 147 1.23 -5.26 2.59
C ALA A 147 -0.15 -5.54 3.17
N GLN A 148 -0.83 -6.59 2.67
CA GLN A 148 -2.01 -7.11 3.31
C GLN A 148 -1.62 -7.97 4.51
N VAL A 149 -2.08 -7.59 5.70
CA VAL A 149 -1.81 -8.28 6.98
C VAL A 149 -3.13 -8.53 7.69
N GLU A 150 -3.64 -9.76 7.61
CA GLU A 150 -4.94 -10.11 8.20
C GLU A 150 -4.86 -10.48 9.68
N ASN A 151 -3.68 -10.90 10.16
CA ASN A 151 -3.45 -11.17 11.58
C ASN A 151 -3.11 -9.87 12.30
N LEU A 152 -3.93 -9.49 13.27
CA LEU A 152 -3.77 -8.26 14.06
C LEU A 152 -2.45 -8.27 14.86
N ASP A 153 -2.00 -9.43 15.33
CA ASP A 153 -0.77 -9.56 16.11
C ASP A 153 0.49 -9.20 15.32
N TYR A 154 0.42 -9.26 13.99
CA TYR A 154 1.54 -8.91 13.12
C TYR A 154 1.57 -7.44 12.71
N ILE A 155 0.51 -6.67 13.00
CA ILE A 155 0.44 -5.27 12.55
C ILE A 155 1.52 -4.43 13.23
N SER A 156 1.64 -4.47 14.55
CA SER A 156 2.66 -3.71 15.29
C SER A 156 4.09 -4.11 14.90
N MET A 157 4.32 -5.41 14.69
CA MET A 157 5.61 -5.89 14.19
C MET A 157 5.91 -5.36 12.78
N ALA A 158 4.93 -5.40 11.89
CA ALA A 158 5.07 -4.92 10.52
C ALA A 158 5.30 -3.39 10.47
N GLU A 159 4.63 -2.64 11.33
CA GLU A 159 4.85 -1.19 11.51
C GLU A 159 6.29 -0.90 11.97
N SER A 160 6.81 -1.67 12.94
CA SER A 160 8.17 -1.51 13.45
C SER A 160 9.27 -1.81 12.42
N LEU A 161 8.97 -2.64 11.42
CA LEU A 161 9.88 -2.97 10.32
C LEU A 161 9.88 -1.91 9.20
N ASP A 162 9.07 -0.87 9.32
CA ASP A 162 8.93 0.18 8.31
C ASP A 162 8.69 -0.40 6.89
N ILE A 163 7.82 -1.39 6.79
CA ILE A 163 7.50 -2.03 5.49
C ILE A 163 6.63 -1.18 4.57
N GLY A 164 6.19 -0.02 5.01
CA GLY A 164 5.26 0.85 4.30
C GLY A 164 3.83 0.76 4.85
N THR A 165 2.84 0.86 3.98
CA THR A 165 1.43 0.84 4.39
C THR A 165 0.95 -0.59 4.65
N ILE A 166 0.20 -0.77 5.73
CA ILE A 166 -0.45 -2.05 6.05
C ILE A 166 -1.92 -1.95 5.74
N ILE A 167 -2.45 -2.97 5.08
CA ILE A 167 -3.88 -3.13 4.81
C ILE A 167 -4.40 -4.33 5.62
N ASN A 168 -5.42 -4.09 6.45
CA ASN A 168 -6.21 -5.14 7.07
C ASN A 168 -7.68 -4.99 6.64
N LYS A 169 -8.20 -5.97 5.93
CA LYS A 169 -9.57 -5.93 5.37
C LYS A 169 -10.64 -5.81 6.46
N LYS A 170 -10.42 -6.43 7.63
CA LYS A 170 -11.38 -6.39 8.76
C LYS A 170 -11.44 -4.99 9.36
N ILE A 171 -10.28 -4.35 9.57
CA ILE A 171 -10.22 -2.98 10.11
C ILE A 171 -10.85 -1.99 9.14
N ILE A 172 -10.54 -2.10 7.85
CA ILE A 172 -11.13 -1.23 6.81
C ILE A 172 -12.65 -1.40 6.76
N ALA A 173 -13.14 -2.66 6.75
CA ALA A 173 -14.57 -2.93 6.74
C ALA A 173 -15.27 -2.39 8.00
N ALA A 174 -14.69 -2.60 9.19
CA ALA A 174 -15.24 -2.07 10.44
C ALA A 174 -15.30 -0.54 10.44
N GLY A 175 -14.24 0.13 9.97
CA GLY A 175 -14.23 1.59 9.83
C GLY A 175 -15.30 2.11 8.88
N HIS A 176 -15.50 1.42 7.75
CA HIS A 176 -16.53 1.80 6.78
C HIS A 176 -17.96 1.59 7.30
N ILE A 177 -18.21 0.48 8.02
CA ILE A 177 -19.49 0.23 8.71
C ILE A 177 -19.75 1.34 9.73
N TYR A 178 -18.74 1.72 10.52
CA TYR A 178 -18.87 2.80 11.49
C TYR A 178 -19.24 4.14 10.83
N GLN A 179 -18.57 4.48 9.73
CA GLN A 179 -18.91 5.70 8.96
C GLN A 179 -20.35 5.68 8.46
N MET A 180 -20.80 4.54 7.89
CA MET A 180 -22.19 4.41 7.43
C MET A 180 -23.21 4.58 8.54
N LEU A 181 -22.89 4.17 9.77
CA LEU A 181 -23.77 4.37 10.93
C LEU A 181 -23.85 5.85 11.35
N LEU A 182 -22.74 6.57 11.25
CA LEU A 182 -22.71 8.01 11.57
C LEU A 182 -23.42 8.85 10.53
N ASP A 183 -23.29 8.53 9.24
CA ASP A 183 -23.92 9.29 8.16
C ASP A 183 -25.45 9.24 8.21
N ASN A 184 -26.06 8.24 8.87
CA ASN A 184 -27.50 8.15 9.09
C ASN A 184 -28.02 8.99 10.28
N GLU A 185 -27.14 9.56 11.11
CA GLU A 185 -27.53 10.48 12.19
C GLU A 185 -27.69 11.94 11.71
N MET A 186 -27.33 12.25 10.45
CA MET A 186 -27.44 13.59 9.86
C MET A 186 -28.58 13.75 8.84
N MET A 187 -29.51 12.80 8.78
CA MET A 187 -30.82 12.93 8.13
C MET A 187 -31.92 13.02 9.20
#